data_94aa4495448a344bcd2be9e6ee689734
#
_entry.id   94aa4495448a344bcd2be9e6ee689734
#
_cell.length_a   1.000
_cell.length_b   1.000
_cell.length_c   1.000
_cell.angle_alpha   90.00
_cell.angle_beta   90.00
_cell.angle_gamma   90.00
#
_symmetry.space_group_name_H-M   'P 1'
#
loop_
_entity.id
_entity.type
_entity.pdbx_description
1 polymer ?
#
loop_
_entity_poly.entity_id
_entity_poly.type
_entity_poly.pdbx_seq_one_letter_code
_entity_poly.pdbx_strand_id
1 'polypeptide(L)'
;MTDAVERRYARFAREEAPGRSALYAEWAVGVAGDPEVQRVLERIPENRRQPPLVFAATRLLGAGLEGYPAWRRFLMAHAEAVVAECAARQLQTNEPLRLAALLPVLSEIEGPLALLEIGASAGLCLYPDRYSYRYLDADGDVLSAIDPADGPSSVMLECRVHGSLPPLRPPEVVWRAGIDLAPLDPRDPRDRDWLRALVWPGESGREERVVAALDVAASDPPRLTAGDAVEEIAAVAAAAPPDATLVVTTPGVLVHLPRARRELLIERISQLSARWVTIDPPGLLDVWRPAIDEATWPGFVVALDGDVRAAADPLGRWWEWRTDVRAYAS
;
A
#
# COMPACT_ATOMS: atom_id res chain seq x y z
N MET A 1 -13.55 -24.61 -16.66
CA MET A 1 -13.48 -23.19 -16.25
C MET A 1 -13.58 -23.05 -14.73
N THR A 2 -14.48 -23.73 -14.04
CA THR A 2 -14.59 -23.79 -12.55
C THR A 2 -13.26 -24.06 -11.83
N ASP A 3 -12.41 -24.90 -12.41
CA ASP A 3 -11.08 -25.23 -11.91
C ASP A 3 -10.14 -24.01 -11.65
N ALA A 4 -10.25 -22.92 -12.39
CA ALA A 4 -9.40 -21.74 -12.21
C ALA A 4 -9.81 -20.92 -10.97
N VAL A 5 -11.12 -20.79 -10.71
CA VAL A 5 -11.65 -20.11 -9.50
C VAL A 5 -11.33 -20.96 -8.27
N GLU A 6 -11.61 -22.26 -8.34
CA GLU A 6 -11.29 -23.21 -7.28
C GLU A 6 -9.82 -23.11 -6.85
N ARG A 7 -8.88 -23.28 -7.80
CA ARG A 7 -7.44 -23.21 -7.51
C ARG A 7 -7.01 -21.88 -6.92
N ARG A 8 -7.53 -20.76 -7.43
CA ARG A 8 -7.21 -19.42 -6.94
C ARG A 8 -7.64 -19.24 -5.48
N TYR A 9 -8.88 -19.64 -5.15
CA TYR A 9 -9.42 -19.50 -3.81
C TYR A 9 -8.81 -20.50 -2.82
N ALA A 10 -8.55 -21.73 -3.24
CA ALA A 10 -7.82 -22.71 -2.44
C ALA A 10 -6.39 -22.25 -2.12
N ARG A 11 -5.69 -21.64 -3.09
CA ARG A 11 -4.35 -21.05 -2.87
C ARG A 11 -4.43 -19.89 -1.88
N PHE A 12 -5.35 -18.95 -2.08
CA PHE A 12 -5.54 -17.83 -1.18
C PHE A 12 -5.80 -18.27 0.27
N ALA A 13 -6.67 -19.24 0.46
CA ALA A 13 -6.99 -19.79 1.78
C ALA A 13 -5.76 -20.40 2.47
N ARG A 14 -4.84 -21.00 1.70
CA ARG A 14 -3.66 -21.69 2.22
C ARG A 14 -2.45 -20.77 2.41
N GLU A 15 -2.26 -19.78 1.52
CA GLU A 15 -1.01 -19.02 1.42
C GLU A 15 -1.13 -17.55 1.83
N GLU A 16 -2.29 -16.91 1.62
CA GLU A 16 -2.43 -15.46 1.80
C GLU A 16 -3.26 -15.08 3.03
N ALA A 17 -4.31 -15.83 3.34
CA ALA A 17 -5.23 -15.53 4.43
C ALA A 17 -4.73 -15.94 5.84
N PRO A 18 -3.92 -17.02 6.02
CA PRO A 18 -3.46 -17.43 7.34
C PRO A 18 -2.68 -16.33 8.06
N GLY A 19 -2.97 -16.13 9.36
CA GLY A 19 -2.35 -15.09 10.17
C GLY A 19 -2.87 -13.67 9.91
N ARG A 20 -3.72 -13.48 8.88
CA ARG A 20 -4.31 -12.18 8.54
C ARG A 20 -5.82 -12.15 8.77
N SER A 21 -6.57 -13.10 8.22
CA SER A 21 -8.02 -13.14 8.34
C SER A 21 -8.55 -14.58 8.35
N ALA A 22 -8.91 -15.08 9.53
CA ALA A 22 -9.54 -16.38 9.66
C ALA A 22 -10.88 -16.45 8.89
N LEU A 23 -11.63 -15.34 8.87
CA LEU A 23 -12.90 -15.25 8.16
C LEU A 23 -12.71 -15.38 6.65
N TYR A 24 -11.75 -14.65 6.09
CA TYR A 24 -11.45 -14.73 4.64
C TYR A 24 -10.86 -16.10 4.27
N ALA A 25 -10.09 -16.74 5.16
CA ALA A 25 -9.64 -18.11 4.96
C ALA A 25 -10.84 -19.06 4.88
N GLU A 26 -11.80 -18.96 5.81
CA GLU A 26 -13.03 -19.77 5.81
C GLU A 26 -13.86 -19.54 4.53
N TRP A 27 -14.09 -18.28 4.16
CA TRP A 27 -14.85 -17.97 2.96
C TRP A 27 -14.17 -18.53 1.69
N ALA A 28 -12.85 -18.43 1.61
CA ALA A 28 -12.10 -18.92 0.46
C ALA A 28 -12.12 -20.46 0.37
N VAL A 29 -12.02 -21.18 1.50
CA VAL A 29 -12.23 -22.64 1.54
C VAL A 29 -13.63 -23.00 1.04
N GLY A 30 -14.64 -22.27 1.51
CA GLY A 30 -16.04 -22.49 1.09
C GLY A 30 -16.22 -22.29 -0.42
N VAL A 31 -15.68 -21.19 -0.98
CA VAL A 31 -15.72 -20.93 -2.42
C VAL A 31 -15.01 -22.02 -3.22
N ALA A 32 -13.86 -22.49 -2.76
CA ALA A 32 -13.12 -23.56 -3.44
C ALA A 32 -13.91 -24.88 -3.52
N GLY A 33 -14.81 -25.14 -2.56
CA GLY A 33 -15.65 -26.34 -2.54
C GLY A 33 -17.07 -26.15 -3.10
N ASP A 34 -17.45 -24.97 -3.61
CA ASP A 34 -18.83 -24.66 -4.02
C ASP A 34 -18.96 -24.33 -5.52
N PRO A 35 -19.32 -25.30 -6.37
CA PRO A 35 -19.46 -25.06 -7.81
C PRO A 35 -20.55 -24.05 -8.21
N GLU A 36 -21.58 -23.83 -7.36
CA GLU A 36 -22.62 -22.83 -7.66
C GLU A 36 -22.07 -21.41 -7.47
N VAL A 37 -21.34 -21.19 -6.37
CA VAL A 37 -20.64 -19.91 -6.13
C VAL A 37 -19.60 -19.66 -7.21
N GLN A 38 -18.81 -20.65 -7.58
CA GLN A 38 -17.79 -20.52 -8.65
C GLN A 38 -18.39 -20.06 -9.96
N ARG A 39 -19.57 -20.61 -10.36
CA ARG A 39 -20.29 -20.17 -11.57
C ARG A 39 -20.72 -18.68 -11.51
N VAL A 40 -21.09 -18.18 -10.34
CA VAL A 40 -21.36 -16.72 -10.17
C VAL A 40 -20.08 -15.93 -10.35
N LEU A 41 -18.98 -16.35 -9.73
CA LEU A 41 -17.68 -15.64 -9.80
C LEU A 41 -17.07 -15.68 -11.21
N GLU A 42 -17.35 -16.70 -12.00
CA GLU A 42 -16.92 -16.75 -13.41
C GLU A 42 -17.52 -15.65 -14.29
N ARG A 43 -18.60 -15.02 -13.88
CA ARG A 43 -19.21 -13.88 -14.58
C ARG A 43 -18.44 -12.58 -14.36
N ILE A 44 -17.59 -12.51 -13.32
CA ILE A 44 -16.70 -11.38 -13.06
C ILE A 44 -15.53 -11.47 -14.07
N PRO A 45 -15.00 -10.36 -14.60
CA PRO A 45 -13.79 -10.37 -15.42
C PRO A 45 -12.63 -11.08 -14.71
N GLU A 46 -11.83 -11.86 -15.43
CA GLU A 46 -10.82 -12.74 -14.84
C GLU A 46 -9.81 -12.00 -13.95
N ASN A 47 -9.38 -10.83 -14.37
CA ASN A 47 -8.49 -9.95 -13.63
C ASN A 47 -9.15 -9.22 -12.43
N ARG A 48 -10.45 -9.46 -12.19
CA ARG A 48 -11.24 -8.90 -11.08
C ARG A 48 -11.77 -9.97 -10.11
N ARG A 49 -11.37 -11.24 -10.29
CA ARG A 49 -11.83 -12.39 -9.47
C ARG A 49 -10.92 -12.65 -8.27
N GLN A 50 -10.06 -11.71 -7.88
CA GLN A 50 -9.20 -11.90 -6.71
C GLN A 50 -10.07 -12.03 -5.45
N PRO A 51 -9.78 -13.02 -4.56
CA PRO A 51 -10.55 -13.20 -3.34
C PRO A 51 -10.72 -11.93 -2.51
N PRO A 52 -9.67 -11.12 -2.24
CA PRO A 52 -9.83 -9.89 -1.47
C PRO A 52 -10.78 -8.89 -2.12
N LEU A 53 -10.77 -8.76 -3.46
CA LEU A 53 -11.68 -7.85 -4.16
C LEU A 53 -13.13 -8.31 -4.05
N VAL A 54 -13.40 -9.59 -4.29
CA VAL A 54 -14.75 -10.15 -4.22
C VAL A 54 -15.30 -10.06 -2.80
N PHE A 55 -14.50 -10.38 -1.79
CA PHE A 55 -14.91 -10.29 -0.40
C PHE A 55 -15.16 -8.84 0.03
N ALA A 56 -14.32 -7.91 -0.39
CA ALA A 56 -14.54 -6.48 -0.16
C ALA A 56 -15.82 -5.96 -0.85
N ALA A 57 -16.06 -6.35 -2.10
CA ALA A 57 -17.26 -5.96 -2.83
C ALA A 57 -18.54 -6.50 -2.17
N THR A 58 -18.54 -7.75 -1.69
CA THR A 58 -19.70 -8.29 -0.96
C THR A 58 -19.92 -7.54 0.36
N ARG A 59 -18.85 -7.18 1.11
CA ARG A 59 -18.95 -6.39 2.33
C ARG A 59 -19.48 -4.97 2.06
N LEU A 60 -18.97 -4.32 1.02
CA LEU A 60 -19.45 -3.01 0.60
C LEU A 60 -20.96 -3.01 0.30
N LEU A 61 -21.47 -4.10 -0.27
CA LEU A 61 -22.89 -4.29 -0.58
C LEU A 61 -23.72 -4.74 0.63
N GLY A 62 -23.10 -4.93 1.81
CA GLY A 62 -23.79 -5.24 3.06
C GLY A 62 -23.72 -6.69 3.52
N ALA A 63 -22.82 -7.50 2.96
CA ALA A 63 -22.52 -8.81 3.56
C ALA A 63 -21.93 -8.61 4.95
N GLY A 64 -22.49 -9.31 5.96
CA GLY A 64 -21.97 -9.31 7.31
C GLY A 64 -20.65 -10.08 7.44
N LEU A 65 -20.13 -10.14 8.65
CA LEU A 65 -18.87 -10.83 8.98
C LEU A 65 -19.11 -12.24 9.57
N GLU A 66 -20.20 -12.87 9.17
CA GLU A 66 -20.54 -14.23 9.56
C GLU A 66 -19.80 -15.25 8.67
N GLY A 67 -19.85 -16.53 9.10
CA GLY A 67 -19.22 -17.65 8.39
C GLY A 67 -19.73 -17.86 6.97
N TYR A 68 -19.04 -18.72 6.23
CA TYR A 68 -19.29 -18.98 4.81
C TYR A 68 -20.75 -19.23 4.42
N PRO A 69 -21.57 -19.99 5.20
CA PRO A 69 -22.96 -20.22 4.81
C PRO A 69 -23.82 -18.94 4.74
N ALA A 70 -23.55 -17.96 5.58
CA ALA A 70 -24.22 -16.67 5.56
C ALA A 70 -23.75 -15.81 4.38
N TRP A 71 -22.44 -15.73 4.17
CA TRP A 71 -21.84 -15.05 3.02
C TRP A 71 -22.32 -15.63 1.70
N ARG A 72 -22.38 -16.97 1.57
CA ARG A 72 -22.92 -17.66 0.39
C ARG A 72 -24.36 -17.23 0.08
N ARG A 73 -25.23 -17.24 1.12
CA ARG A 73 -26.63 -16.80 0.94
C ARG A 73 -26.70 -15.36 0.43
N PHE A 74 -25.88 -14.48 1.00
CA PHE A 74 -25.80 -13.08 0.55
C PHE A 74 -25.36 -12.99 -0.92
N LEU A 75 -24.25 -13.63 -1.28
CA LEU A 75 -23.75 -13.65 -2.65
C LEU A 75 -24.79 -14.15 -3.65
N MET A 76 -25.45 -15.26 -3.36
CA MET A 76 -26.46 -15.85 -4.25
C MET A 76 -27.68 -14.94 -4.42
N ALA A 77 -28.07 -14.24 -3.36
CA ALA A 77 -29.20 -13.29 -3.40
C ALA A 77 -28.86 -11.97 -4.15
N HIS A 78 -27.57 -11.58 -4.18
CA HIS A 78 -27.12 -10.30 -4.74
C HIS A 78 -26.12 -10.47 -5.89
N ALA A 79 -26.14 -11.62 -6.59
CA ALA A 79 -25.12 -12.00 -7.56
C ALA A 79 -24.88 -10.94 -8.65
N GLU A 80 -25.96 -10.33 -9.20
CA GLU A 80 -25.84 -9.29 -10.23
C GLU A 80 -25.08 -8.07 -9.70
N ALA A 81 -25.45 -7.58 -8.52
CA ALA A 81 -24.82 -6.41 -7.91
C ALA A 81 -23.32 -6.68 -7.59
N VAL A 82 -23.01 -7.88 -7.06
CA VAL A 82 -21.64 -8.26 -6.75
C VAL A 82 -20.79 -8.35 -8.01
N VAL A 83 -21.30 -8.96 -9.08
CA VAL A 83 -20.60 -9.04 -10.38
C VAL A 83 -20.33 -7.65 -10.93
N ALA A 84 -21.31 -6.75 -10.90
CA ALA A 84 -21.18 -5.38 -11.37
C ALA A 84 -20.16 -4.58 -10.54
N GLU A 85 -20.22 -4.69 -9.21
CA GLU A 85 -19.30 -3.98 -8.31
C GLU A 85 -17.85 -4.47 -8.50
N CYS A 86 -17.64 -5.79 -8.59
CA CYS A 86 -16.31 -6.35 -8.87
C CYS A 86 -15.75 -5.91 -10.24
N ALA A 87 -16.60 -5.79 -11.25
CA ALA A 87 -16.18 -5.32 -12.57
C ALA A 87 -15.77 -3.84 -12.57
N ALA A 88 -16.41 -3.01 -11.74
CA ALA A 88 -16.18 -1.58 -11.64
C ALA A 88 -14.99 -1.20 -10.75
N ARG A 89 -14.63 -2.02 -9.75
CA ARG A 89 -13.61 -1.71 -8.74
C ARG A 89 -12.26 -2.32 -9.05
N GLN A 90 -11.23 -1.73 -8.47
CA GLN A 90 -9.86 -2.26 -8.46
C GLN A 90 -9.43 -2.57 -7.02
N LEU A 91 -8.61 -3.62 -6.89
CA LEU A 91 -7.92 -3.89 -5.63
C LEU A 91 -6.86 -2.81 -5.43
N GLN A 92 -6.91 -2.13 -4.29
CA GLN A 92 -5.96 -1.08 -3.92
C GLN A 92 -5.48 -1.31 -2.49
N THR A 93 -4.20 -1.09 -2.24
CA THR A 93 -3.63 -1.16 -0.90
C THR A 93 -3.22 0.24 -0.47
N ASN A 94 -4.12 0.94 0.18
CA ASN A 94 -3.87 2.28 0.71
C ASN A 94 -3.58 2.14 2.22
N GLU A 95 -2.32 1.91 2.58
CA GLU A 95 -1.88 1.61 3.95
C GLU A 95 -0.98 2.73 4.48
N PRO A 96 -1.50 3.62 5.33
CA PRO A 96 -0.72 4.73 5.89
C PRO A 96 0.51 4.27 6.68
N LEU A 97 0.44 3.07 7.28
CA LEU A 97 1.54 2.54 8.09
C LEU A 97 2.84 2.36 7.29
N ARG A 98 2.79 2.26 5.96
CA ARG A 98 3.98 2.27 5.09
C ARG A 98 4.86 3.50 5.33
N LEU A 99 4.27 4.63 5.72
CA LEU A 99 5.04 5.82 6.05
C LEU A 99 5.99 5.63 7.23
N ALA A 100 5.70 4.72 8.16
CA ALA A 100 6.65 4.39 9.22
C ALA A 100 7.93 3.72 8.69
N ALA A 101 7.84 3.01 7.55
CA ALA A 101 9.03 2.48 6.88
C ALA A 101 9.72 3.51 5.97
N LEU A 102 9.01 4.50 5.46
CA LEU A 102 9.54 5.53 4.56
C LEU A 102 10.12 6.74 5.30
N LEU A 103 9.58 7.10 6.48
CA LEU A 103 10.00 8.28 7.23
C LEU A 103 11.51 8.33 7.52
N PRO A 104 12.19 7.23 7.92
CA PRO A 104 13.63 7.26 8.14
C PRO A 104 14.43 7.70 6.91
N VAL A 105 13.97 7.28 5.72
CA VAL A 105 14.61 7.65 4.45
C VAL A 105 14.22 9.06 4.02
N LEU A 106 12.98 9.47 4.20
CA LEU A 106 12.54 10.85 3.95
C LEU A 106 13.29 11.84 4.85
N SER A 107 13.66 11.43 6.07
CA SER A 107 14.44 12.25 7.00
C SER A 107 15.86 12.55 6.53
N GLU A 108 16.40 11.79 5.56
CA GLU A 108 17.71 12.07 4.92
C GLU A 108 17.64 13.20 3.88
N ILE A 109 16.44 13.57 3.41
CA ILE A 109 16.26 14.55 2.34
C ILE A 109 16.10 15.93 2.97
N GLU A 110 16.91 16.88 2.56
CA GLU A 110 16.93 18.25 3.08
C GLU A 110 15.91 19.16 2.39
N GLY A 111 15.49 20.19 3.11
CA GLY A 111 14.61 21.27 2.65
C GLY A 111 13.13 20.89 2.65
N PRO A 112 12.27 21.80 2.16
CA PRO A 112 10.87 21.52 1.95
C PRO A 112 10.70 20.49 0.82
N LEU A 113 9.77 19.53 1.02
CA LEU A 113 9.53 18.44 0.08
C LEU A 113 8.26 18.66 -0.75
N ALA A 114 8.36 18.40 -2.04
CA ALA A 114 7.23 18.20 -2.94
C ALA A 114 7.07 16.68 -3.16
N LEU A 115 6.04 16.07 -2.60
CA LEU A 115 5.80 14.62 -2.71
C LEU A 115 4.94 14.28 -3.91
N LEU A 116 5.41 13.33 -4.72
CA LEU A 116 4.70 12.73 -5.85
C LEU A 116 4.64 11.21 -5.66
N GLU A 117 3.48 10.67 -5.33
CA GLU A 117 3.28 9.24 -5.14
C GLU A 117 2.75 8.56 -6.40
N ILE A 118 3.36 7.46 -6.80
CA ILE A 118 2.88 6.59 -7.88
C ILE A 118 2.07 5.43 -7.29
N GLY A 119 0.86 5.21 -7.83
CA GLY A 119 -0.11 4.28 -7.26
C GLY A 119 -0.74 4.84 -5.99
N ALA A 120 -1.05 6.13 -6.00
CA ALA A 120 -1.44 6.88 -4.81
C ALA A 120 -2.82 6.49 -4.25
N SER A 121 -3.72 5.86 -5.03
CA SER A 121 -5.09 5.57 -4.60
C SER A 121 -5.79 6.83 -4.06
N ALA A 122 -6.06 6.94 -2.74
CA ALA A 122 -6.57 8.16 -2.10
C ALA A 122 -5.44 9.06 -1.52
N GLY A 123 -4.17 8.74 -1.75
CA GLY A 123 -3.02 9.54 -1.34
C GLY A 123 -2.69 9.46 0.16
N LEU A 124 -3.05 8.38 0.86
CA LEU A 124 -2.85 8.29 2.31
C LEU A 124 -1.36 8.24 2.72
N CYS A 125 -0.44 7.93 1.81
CA CYS A 125 1.00 8.00 2.06
C CYS A 125 1.64 9.35 1.69
N LEU A 126 0.85 10.38 1.40
CA LEU A 126 1.34 11.73 1.09
C LEU A 126 1.42 12.66 2.31
N TYR A 127 1.16 12.15 3.55
CA TYR A 127 1.07 12.95 4.77
C TYR A 127 2.10 12.55 5.85
N PRO A 128 3.39 12.38 5.52
CA PRO A 128 4.37 12.00 6.54
C PRO A 128 4.57 13.04 7.64
N ASP A 129 4.22 14.30 7.41
CA ASP A 129 4.27 15.42 8.34
C ASP A 129 3.00 15.60 9.19
N ARG A 130 1.95 14.84 8.91
CA ARG A 130 0.64 14.95 9.59
C ARG A 130 0.32 13.76 10.49
N TYR A 131 1.14 12.71 10.49
CA TYR A 131 0.92 11.50 11.28
C TYR A 131 1.86 11.43 12.48
N SER A 132 1.41 10.74 13.53
CA SER A 132 2.22 10.42 14.71
C SER A 132 2.91 9.07 14.50
N TYR A 133 4.16 8.96 14.93
CA TYR A 133 4.97 7.75 14.79
C TYR A 133 5.45 7.28 16.17
N ARG A 134 5.43 5.96 16.36
CA ARG A 134 6.03 5.29 17.52
C ARG A 134 6.89 4.15 17.00
N TYR A 135 8.19 4.30 17.16
CA TYR A 135 9.15 3.25 16.85
C TYR A 135 9.43 2.48 18.12
N LEU A 136 9.20 1.18 18.06
CA LEU A 136 9.24 0.28 19.23
C LEU A 136 10.37 -0.71 19.09
N ASP A 137 11.04 -1.04 20.20
CA ASP A 137 11.99 -2.14 20.25
C ASP A 137 11.33 -3.53 20.28
N ALA A 138 12.12 -4.58 20.48
CA ALA A 138 11.64 -5.95 20.53
C ALA A 138 10.68 -6.21 21.71
N ASP A 139 10.88 -5.49 22.83
CA ASP A 139 10.10 -5.61 24.07
C ASP A 139 8.82 -4.77 24.01
N GLY A 140 8.71 -3.87 23.02
CA GLY A 140 7.59 -2.97 22.82
C GLY A 140 7.78 -1.61 23.49
N ASP A 141 8.97 -1.31 23.99
CA ASP A 141 9.30 -0.01 24.55
C ASP A 141 9.55 1.01 23.43
N VAL A 142 9.17 2.27 23.69
CA VAL A 142 9.27 3.34 22.68
C VAL A 142 10.71 3.82 22.58
N LEU A 143 11.35 3.53 21.44
CA LEU A 143 12.66 4.05 21.05
C LEU A 143 12.62 5.51 20.58
N SER A 144 11.56 5.85 19.84
CA SER A 144 11.35 7.20 19.31
C SER A 144 9.86 7.49 19.15
N ALA A 145 9.47 8.70 19.52
CA ALA A 145 8.13 9.24 19.34
C ALA A 145 8.22 10.54 18.54
N ILE A 146 7.47 10.63 17.45
CA ILE A 146 7.42 11.80 16.58
C ILE A 146 5.96 12.16 16.38
N ASP A 147 5.64 13.41 16.65
CA ASP A 147 4.30 13.97 16.43
C ASP A 147 4.39 15.17 15.48
N PRO A 148 3.33 15.51 14.76
CA PRO A 148 3.22 16.77 14.01
C PRO A 148 3.44 17.98 14.89
N ALA A 149 3.80 19.11 14.28
CA ALA A 149 4.06 20.37 15.01
C ALA A 149 2.87 20.84 15.85
N ASP A 150 1.65 20.55 15.40
CA ASP A 150 0.40 20.95 16.08
C ASP A 150 -0.04 19.96 17.18
N GLY A 151 0.77 18.95 17.48
CA GLY A 151 0.50 17.91 18.49
C GLY A 151 0.16 16.53 17.90
N PRO A 152 -0.17 15.56 18.77
CA PRO A 152 -0.43 14.18 18.33
C PRO A 152 -1.57 14.07 17.31
N SER A 153 -1.33 13.30 16.27
CA SER A 153 -2.31 13.01 15.21
C SER A 153 -3.30 11.93 15.65
N SER A 154 -4.50 11.95 15.06
CA SER A 154 -5.43 10.82 15.11
C SER A 154 -4.91 9.57 14.38
N VAL A 155 -3.92 9.76 13.47
CA VAL A 155 -3.25 8.66 12.78
C VAL A 155 -1.98 8.31 13.53
N MET A 156 -2.00 7.19 14.27
CA MET A 156 -0.84 6.66 14.98
C MET A 156 -0.23 5.50 14.20
N LEU A 157 1.05 5.62 13.86
CA LEU A 157 1.82 4.63 13.12
C LEU A 157 2.86 3.98 14.04
N GLU A 158 2.60 2.73 14.42
CA GLU A 158 3.52 1.94 15.26
C GLU A 158 4.35 1.00 14.38
N CYS A 159 5.67 1.07 14.51
CA CYS A 159 6.63 0.27 13.75
C CYS A 159 7.66 -0.36 14.68
N ARG A 160 7.84 -1.66 14.59
CA ARG A 160 8.93 -2.35 15.32
C ARG A 160 10.26 -2.14 14.63
N VAL A 161 11.28 -1.82 15.40
CA VAL A 161 12.64 -1.61 14.90
C VAL A 161 13.49 -2.83 15.22
N HIS A 162 14.14 -3.38 14.20
CA HIS A 162 15.15 -4.38 14.36
C HIS A 162 16.53 -3.71 14.21
N GLY A 163 17.33 -3.71 15.26
CA GLY A 163 18.64 -3.06 15.27
C GLY A 163 18.60 -1.56 15.62
N SER A 164 19.40 -0.75 14.94
CA SER A 164 19.51 0.69 15.21
C SER A 164 18.50 1.52 14.46
N LEU A 165 18.07 2.63 15.06
CA LEU A 165 17.22 3.63 14.44
C LEU A 165 18.08 4.87 14.13
N PRO A 166 18.09 5.39 12.86
CA PRO A 166 18.77 6.63 12.55
C PRO A 166 18.03 7.82 13.17
N PRO A 167 18.68 9.01 13.24
CA PRO A 167 17.97 10.23 13.61
C PRO A 167 16.78 10.48 12.71
N LEU A 168 15.61 10.69 13.30
CA LEU A 168 14.36 10.93 12.58
C LEU A 168 13.92 12.38 12.75
N ARG A 169 13.39 12.92 11.66
CA ARG A 169 12.70 14.22 11.64
C ARG A 169 11.51 14.17 10.71
N PRO A 170 10.35 14.75 11.08
CA PRO A 170 9.25 14.92 10.13
C PRO A 170 9.71 15.84 8.99
N PRO A 171 9.43 15.49 7.73
CA PRO A 171 9.72 16.39 6.63
C PRO A 171 8.74 17.57 6.63
N GLU A 172 9.18 18.72 6.13
CA GLU A 172 8.29 19.81 5.76
C GLU A 172 7.70 19.52 4.37
N VAL A 173 6.42 19.18 4.28
CA VAL A 173 5.78 18.86 3.00
C VAL A 173 4.95 20.06 2.53
N VAL A 174 5.38 20.70 1.44
CA VAL A 174 4.76 21.90 0.87
C VAL A 174 3.86 21.61 -0.33
N TRP A 175 3.94 20.42 -0.89
CA TRP A 175 3.13 20.02 -2.04
C TRP A 175 2.91 18.51 -2.04
N ARG A 176 1.68 18.09 -2.38
CA ARG A 176 1.26 16.69 -2.41
C ARG A 176 0.55 16.40 -3.71
N ALA A 177 1.07 15.44 -4.49
CA ALA A 177 0.41 14.93 -5.67
C ALA A 177 0.54 13.42 -5.77
N GLY A 178 -0.36 12.82 -6.53
CA GLY A 178 -0.31 11.40 -6.82
C GLY A 178 -0.84 11.07 -8.20
N ILE A 179 -0.34 9.98 -8.76
CA ILE A 179 -0.82 9.41 -10.02
C ILE A 179 -1.34 8.01 -9.72
N ASP A 180 -2.55 7.70 -10.18
CA ASP A 180 -3.15 6.39 -10.08
C ASP A 180 -4.02 6.09 -11.30
N LEU A 181 -4.17 4.83 -11.69
CA LEU A 181 -5.07 4.44 -12.79
C LEU A 181 -6.55 4.71 -12.46
N ALA A 182 -6.89 4.67 -11.17
CA ALA A 182 -8.23 4.90 -10.66
C ALA A 182 -8.14 5.56 -9.27
N PRO A 183 -7.76 6.85 -9.20
CA PRO A 183 -7.63 7.56 -7.94
C PRO A 183 -9.00 7.66 -7.24
N LEU A 184 -8.96 7.66 -5.91
CA LEU A 184 -10.14 7.75 -5.06
C LEU A 184 -10.15 9.11 -4.35
N ASP A 185 -11.33 9.72 -4.24
CA ASP A 185 -11.49 10.98 -3.49
C ASP A 185 -11.70 10.69 -1.99
N PRO A 186 -10.79 11.12 -1.10
CA PRO A 186 -10.95 10.92 0.34
C PRO A 186 -12.18 11.61 0.93
N ARG A 187 -12.85 12.50 0.18
CA ARG A 187 -14.11 13.18 0.57
C ARG A 187 -15.35 12.44 0.09
N ASP A 188 -15.25 11.58 -0.95
CA ASP A 188 -16.41 10.83 -1.45
C ASP A 188 -16.75 9.67 -0.49
N PRO A 189 -17.95 9.61 0.08
CA PRO A 189 -18.35 8.53 0.99
C PRO A 189 -18.22 7.13 0.36
N ARG A 190 -18.49 6.98 -0.96
CA ARG A 190 -18.41 5.68 -1.64
C ARG A 190 -16.96 5.18 -1.76
N ASP A 191 -16.03 6.09 -2.01
CA ASP A 191 -14.61 5.74 -2.09
C ASP A 191 -14.06 5.43 -0.69
N ARG A 192 -14.48 6.17 0.32
CA ARG A 192 -14.16 5.89 1.72
C ARG A 192 -14.68 4.52 2.17
N ASP A 193 -15.93 4.20 1.87
CA ASP A 193 -16.52 2.89 2.19
C ASP A 193 -15.82 1.76 1.44
N TRP A 194 -15.39 1.99 0.19
CA TRP A 194 -14.59 1.02 -0.55
C TRP A 194 -13.24 0.76 0.12
N LEU A 195 -12.50 1.79 0.49
CA LEU A 195 -11.20 1.65 1.16
C LEU A 195 -11.32 0.95 2.52
N ARG A 196 -12.40 1.19 3.27
CA ARG A 196 -12.72 0.46 4.50
C ARG A 196 -13.02 -1.02 4.22
N ALA A 197 -13.80 -1.30 3.18
CA ALA A 197 -14.13 -2.67 2.79
C ALA A 197 -12.91 -3.49 2.35
N LEU A 198 -11.85 -2.84 1.83
CA LEU A 198 -10.59 -3.48 1.46
C LEU A 198 -9.73 -3.92 2.65
N VAL A 199 -9.98 -3.39 3.86
CA VAL A 199 -9.31 -3.87 5.07
C VAL A 199 -9.87 -5.24 5.43
N TRP A 200 -8.98 -6.23 5.62
CA TRP A 200 -9.44 -7.58 5.91
C TRP A 200 -9.94 -7.70 7.36
N PRO A 201 -11.05 -8.39 7.59
CA PRO A 201 -11.52 -8.68 8.95
C PRO A 201 -10.44 -9.41 9.76
N GLY A 202 -10.15 -8.91 10.97
CA GLY A 202 -9.11 -9.44 11.84
C GLY A 202 -7.77 -8.69 11.80
N GLU A 203 -7.56 -7.76 10.87
CA GLU A 203 -6.41 -6.85 10.87
C GLU A 203 -6.67 -5.71 11.89
N SER A 204 -6.37 -5.97 13.16
CA SER A 204 -6.66 -5.06 14.28
C SER A 204 -6.06 -3.66 14.08
N GLY A 205 -6.85 -2.61 14.35
CA GLY A 205 -6.45 -1.19 14.28
C GLY A 205 -6.24 -0.65 12.85
N ARG A 206 -6.35 -1.50 11.82
CA ARG A 206 -6.09 -1.07 10.44
C ARG A 206 -7.25 -0.26 9.87
N GLU A 207 -8.50 -0.67 10.13
CA GLU A 207 -9.66 0.07 9.66
C GLU A 207 -9.72 1.47 10.29
N GLU A 208 -9.52 1.56 11.60
CA GLU A 208 -9.49 2.81 12.34
C GLU A 208 -8.39 3.75 11.82
N ARG A 209 -7.20 3.20 11.54
CA ARG A 209 -6.09 3.96 10.96
C ARG A 209 -6.41 4.47 9.55
N VAL A 210 -7.02 3.65 8.69
CA VAL A 210 -7.44 4.06 7.34
C VAL A 210 -8.49 5.15 7.41
N VAL A 211 -9.48 5.05 8.30
CA VAL A 211 -10.52 6.06 8.49
C VAL A 211 -9.90 7.39 8.97
N ALA A 212 -9.04 7.36 9.97
CA ALA A 212 -8.36 8.55 10.47
C ALA A 212 -7.48 9.21 9.38
N ALA A 213 -6.78 8.41 8.58
CA ALA A 213 -5.96 8.92 7.47
C ALA A 213 -6.81 9.53 6.35
N LEU A 214 -7.98 8.95 6.07
CA LEU A 214 -8.96 9.53 5.15
C LEU A 214 -9.48 10.90 5.64
N ASP A 215 -9.67 11.07 6.96
CA ASP A 215 -10.09 12.35 7.54
C ASP A 215 -8.99 13.41 7.38
N VAL A 216 -7.73 13.05 7.60
CA VAL A 216 -6.58 13.93 7.32
C VAL A 216 -6.52 14.31 5.85
N ALA A 217 -6.60 13.33 4.94
CA ALA A 217 -6.56 13.58 3.50
C ALA A 217 -7.77 14.40 3.02
N ALA A 218 -8.95 14.22 3.60
CA ALA A 218 -10.15 15.00 3.26
C ALA A 218 -10.03 16.48 3.69
N SER A 219 -9.29 16.78 4.77
CA SER A 219 -9.08 18.15 5.25
C SER A 219 -8.13 18.98 4.38
N ASP A 220 -7.17 18.33 3.71
CA ASP A 220 -6.17 18.92 2.81
C ASP A 220 -5.96 17.97 1.63
N PRO A 221 -6.90 17.89 0.66
CA PRO A 221 -6.89 16.85 -0.37
C PRO A 221 -5.67 16.95 -1.29
N PRO A 222 -5.00 15.80 -1.59
CA PRO A 222 -3.86 15.79 -2.49
C PRO A 222 -4.33 16.01 -3.94
N ARG A 223 -3.42 16.44 -4.79
CA ARG A 223 -3.67 16.57 -6.24
C ARG A 223 -3.53 15.20 -6.89
N LEU A 224 -4.63 14.50 -7.14
CA LEU A 224 -4.62 13.20 -7.76
C LEU A 224 -4.90 13.29 -9.26
N THR A 225 -4.03 12.67 -10.06
CA THR A 225 -4.15 12.56 -11.52
C THR A 225 -4.52 11.12 -11.88
N ALA A 226 -5.60 10.96 -12.63
CA ALA A 226 -6.00 9.68 -13.19
C ALA A 226 -5.21 9.41 -14.48
N GLY A 227 -4.45 8.31 -14.53
CA GLY A 227 -3.70 7.94 -15.72
C GLY A 227 -2.57 6.96 -15.48
N ASP A 228 -1.90 6.57 -16.57
CA ASP A 228 -0.69 5.77 -16.50
C ASP A 228 0.50 6.64 -16.07
N ALA A 229 1.17 6.21 -14.99
CA ALA A 229 2.28 6.97 -14.41
C ALA A 229 3.43 7.24 -15.42
N VAL A 230 3.68 6.34 -16.35
CA VAL A 230 4.73 6.54 -17.37
C VAL A 230 4.41 7.74 -18.29
N GLU A 231 3.13 7.95 -18.57
CA GLU A 231 2.67 9.03 -19.44
C GLU A 231 2.53 10.37 -18.67
N GLU A 232 2.03 10.30 -17.43
CA GLU A 232 1.63 11.48 -16.65
C GLU A 232 2.75 12.09 -15.80
N ILE A 233 3.78 11.30 -15.42
CA ILE A 233 4.75 11.70 -14.40
C ILE A 233 5.47 12.99 -14.72
N ALA A 234 5.84 13.24 -15.98
CA ALA A 234 6.57 14.44 -16.37
C ALA A 234 5.72 15.71 -16.21
N ALA A 235 4.44 15.63 -16.60
CA ALA A 235 3.51 16.76 -16.51
C ALA A 235 3.16 17.07 -15.04
N VAL A 236 2.94 16.04 -14.22
CA VAL A 236 2.63 16.21 -12.80
C VAL A 236 3.86 16.73 -12.04
N ALA A 237 5.05 16.19 -12.30
CA ALA A 237 6.30 16.65 -11.69
C ALA A 237 6.62 18.13 -12.01
N ALA A 238 6.32 18.57 -13.22
CA ALA A 238 6.53 19.98 -13.63
C ALA A 238 5.64 20.99 -12.88
N ALA A 239 4.60 20.53 -12.19
CA ALA A 239 3.73 21.37 -11.36
C ALA A 239 4.23 21.50 -9.90
N ALA A 240 5.32 20.83 -9.54
CA ALA A 240 5.93 20.95 -8.21
C ALA A 240 6.55 22.34 -8.01
N PRO A 241 6.50 22.91 -6.78
CA PRO A 241 7.17 24.18 -6.49
C PRO A 241 8.67 24.09 -6.77
N PRO A 242 9.27 25.09 -7.48
CA PRO A 242 10.67 25.05 -7.87
C PRO A 242 11.65 25.16 -6.68
N ASP A 243 11.19 25.71 -5.56
CA ASP A 243 11.99 25.87 -4.34
C ASP A 243 11.91 24.67 -3.38
N ALA A 244 11.18 23.61 -3.77
CA ALA A 244 11.07 22.38 -3.01
C ALA A 244 11.84 21.23 -3.67
N THR A 245 12.36 20.32 -2.86
CA THR A 245 12.92 19.07 -3.36
C THR A 245 11.80 18.13 -3.80
N LEU A 246 11.72 17.83 -5.10
CA LEU A 246 10.78 16.84 -5.61
C LEU A 246 11.19 15.44 -5.15
N VAL A 247 10.27 14.73 -4.52
CA VAL A 247 10.45 13.32 -4.08
C VAL A 247 9.37 12.47 -4.71
N VAL A 248 9.78 11.58 -5.60
CA VAL A 248 8.89 10.56 -6.16
C VAL A 248 8.89 9.35 -5.24
N THR A 249 7.71 8.90 -4.81
CA THR A 249 7.56 7.70 -3.98
C THR A 249 6.83 6.60 -4.74
N THR A 250 7.32 5.36 -4.62
CA THR A 250 6.71 4.18 -5.25
C THR A 250 6.47 3.07 -4.21
N PRO A 251 5.56 3.29 -3.22
CA PRO A 251 5.41 2.38 -2.09
C PRO A 251 4.67 1.09 -2.48
N GLY A 252 5.40 0.07 -2.99
CA GLY A 252 4.87 -1.24 -3.35
C GLY A 252 3.97 -1.24 -4.58
N VAL A 253 4.09 -0.26 -5.48
CA VAL A 253 3.31 -0.20 -6.72
C VAL A 253 4.03 -0.89 -7.88
N LEU A 254 5.35 -0.93 -7.88
CA LEU A 254 6.13 -1.41 -9.01
C LEU A 254 5.92 -2.90 -9.31
N VAL A 255 5.58 -3.69 -8.31
CA VAL A 255 5.23 -5.12 -8.46
C VAL A 255 4.00 -5.35 -9.35
N HIS A 256 3.11 -4.36 -9.46
CA HIS A 256 1.89 -4.44 -10.26
C HIS A 256 2.10 -4.06 -11.73
N LEU A 257 3.28 -3.52 -12.07
CA LEU A 257 3.61 -3.14 -13.44
C LEU A 257 4.30 -4.30 -14.19
N PRO A 258 3.94 -4.55 -15.45
CA PRO A 258 4.74 -5.41 -16.33
C PRO A 258 6.20 -4.90 -16.39
N ARG A 259 7.17 -5.82 -16.50
CA ARG A 259 8.60 -5.48 -16.44
C ARG A 259 8.97 -4.29 -17.35
N ALA A 260 8.58 -4.32 -18.62
CA ALA A 260 8.91 -3.24 -19.55
C ALA A 260 8.32 -1.86 -19.14
N ARG A 261 7.10 -1.85 -18.58
CA ARG A 261 6.49 -0.59 -18.08
C ARG A 261 7.17 -0.09 -16.83
N ARG A 262 7.57 -1.01 -15.93
CA ARG A 262 8.32 -0.69 -14.72
C ARG A 262 9.69 -0.09 -15.04
N GLU A 263 10.45 -0.72 -15.95
CA GLU A 263 11.74 -0.22 -16.42
C GLU A 263 11.61 1.19 -17.03
N LEU A 264 10.60 1.40 -17.88
CA LEU A 264 10.33 2.70 -18.49
C LEU A 264 9.93 3.76 -17.44
N LEU A 265 9.14 3.39 -16.42
CA LEU A 265 8.79 4.31 -15.33
C LEU A 265 10.03 4.73 -14.54
N ILE A 266 10.91 3.78 -14.20
CA ILE A 266 12.16 4.08 -13.49
C ILE A 266 13.05 4.99 -14.35
N GLU A 267 13.14 4.75 -15.66
CA GLU A 267 13.84 5.63 -16.59
C GLU A 267 13.25 7.05 -16.57
N ARG A 268 11.91 7.18 -16.61
CA ARG A 268 11.25 8.50 -16.51
C ARG A 268 11.55 9.19 -15.18
N ILE A 269 11.52 8.46 -14.06
CA ILE A 269 11.89 9.02 -12.74
C ILE A 269 13.33 9.51 -12.75
N SER A 270 14.27 8.76 -13.32
CA SER A 270 15.69 9.13 -13.38
C SER A 270 15.98 10.37 -14.24
N GLN A 271 15.09 10.70 -15.19
CA GLN A 271 15.17 11.90 -16.02
C GLN A 271 14.64 13.16 -15.31
N LEU A 272 13.98 13.01 -14.17
CA LEU A 272 13.51 14.13 -13.35
C LEU A 272 14.62 14.61 -12.41
N SER A 273 14.66 15.92 -12.11
CA SER A 273 15.45 16.46 -11.01
C SER A 273 14.78 16.14 -9.68
N ALA A 274 14.68 14.87 -9.34
CA ALA A 274 13.93 14.36 -8.21
C ALA A 274 14.73 13.33 -7.40
N ARG A 275 14.39 13.18 -6.12
CA ARG A 275 14.80 12.03 -5.32
C ARG A 275 13.76 10.93 -5.48
N TRP A 276 14.17 9.68 -5.44
CA TRP A 276 13.29 8.54 -5.58
C TRP A 276 13.34 7.64 -4.34
N VAL A 277 12.20 7.50 -3.64
CA VAL A 277 12.06 6.61 -2.48
C VAL A 277 11.12 5.46 -2.83
N THR A 278 11.56 4.24 -2.62
CA THR A 278 10.77 3.05 -2.93
C THR A 278 10.77 2.03 -1.80
N ILE A 279 9.72 1.21 -1.75
CA ILE A 279 9.62 0.01 -0.91
C ILE A 279 9.03 -1.12 -1.75
N ASP A 280 9.87 -2.09 -2.15
CA ASP A 280 9.51 -3.14 -3.10
C ASP A 280 10.16 -4.50 -2.76
N PRO A 281 9.62 -5.62 -3.31
CA PRO A 281 10.24 -6.94 -3.15
C PRO A 281 11.71 -6.98 -3.59
N PRO A 282 12.57 -7.76 -2.92
CA PRO A 282 14.01 -7.78 -3.19
C PRO A 282 14.36 -8.19 -4.63
N GLY A 283 13.70 -9.19 -5.21
CA GLY A 283 13.94 -9.68 -6.59
C GLY A 283 13.23 -8.87 -7.68
N LEU A 284 12.60 -7.74 -7.35
CA LEU A 284 11.83 -6.99 -8.34
C LEU A 284 12.69 -6.13 -9.26
N LEU A 285 13.79 -5.56 -8.75
CA LEU A 285 14.60 -4.55 -9.43
C LEU A 285 16.07 -4.95 -9.43
N ASP A 286 16.75 -4.69 -10.56
CA ASP A 286 18.20 -4.91 -10.73
C ASP A 286 19.02 -3.65 -10.36
N VAL A 287 18.36 -2.59 -9.84
CA VAL A 287 18.99 -1.28 -9.57
C VAL A 287 19.52 -1.11 -8.14
N TRP A 288 19.35 -2.13 -7.28
CA TRP A 288 19.77 -2.06 -5.89
C TRP A 288 21.28 -1.88 -5.72
N ARG A 289 21.69 -0.91 -4.94
CA ARG A 289 23.08 -0.65 -4.59
C ARG A 289 23.26 -0.67 -3.06
N PRO A 290 24.11 -1.57 -2.56
CA PRO A 290 24.71 -2.67 -3.29
C PRO A 290 23.67 -3.70 -3.70
N ALA A 291 24.06 -4.61 -4.59
CA ALA A 291 23.24 -5.77 -4.93
C ALA A 291 22.91 -6.57 -3.67
N ILE A 292 21.69 -7.05 -3.59
CA ILE A 292 21.17 -7.83 -2.46
C ILE A 292 20.95 -9.29 -2.88
N ASP A 293 21.09 -10.21 -1.92
CA ASP A 293 20.68 -11.60 -2.11
C ASP A 293 19.20 -11.75 -1.72
N GLU A 294 18.32 -11.87 -2.71
CA GLU A 294 16.89 -11.98 -2.49
C GLU A 294 16.46 -13.21 -1.68
N ALA A 295 17.27 -14.28 -1.69
CA ALA A 295 16.97 -15.51 -0.95
C ALA A 295 17.13 -15.34 0.57
N THR A 296 17.97 -14.41 1.00
CA THR A 296 18.27 -14.14 2.42
C THR A 296 17.75 -12.78 2.91
N TRP A 297 17.28 -11.93 2.00
CA TRP A 297 16.78 -10.60 2.37
C TRP A 297 15.43 -10.70 3.10
N PRO A 298 15.30 -10.14 4.31
CA PRO A 298 14.02 -10.15 5.02
C PRO A 298 13.07 -9.08 4.46
N GLY A 299 11.84 -9.47 4.13
CA GLY A 299 10.79 -8.54 3.70
C GLY A 299 11.05 -7.77 2.41
N PHE A 300 10.69 -6.50 2.38
CA PHE A 300 10.89 -5.59 1.25
C PHE A 300 12.15 -4.74 1.42
N VAL A 301 12.66 -4.25 0.31
CA VAL A 301 13.78 -3.30 0.24
C VAL A 301 13.24 -1.88 0.33
N VAL A 302 13.77 -1.08 1.24
CA VAL A 302 13.57 0.37 1.26
C VAL A 302 14.83 1.03 0.71
N ALA A 303 14.69 1.85 -0.32
CA ALA A 303 15.83 2.48 -0.98
C ALA A 303 15.58 3.97 -1.32
N LEU A 304 16.67 4.72 -1.38
CA LEU A 304 16.74 6.10 -1.84
C LEU A 304 17.64 6.16 -3.07
N ASP A 305 17.08 6.55 -4.22
CA ASP A 305 17.77 6.64 -5.52
C ASP A 305 18.46 5.32 -5.95
N GLY A 306 17.86 4.18 -5.55
CA GLY A 306 18.41 2.84 -5.74
C GLY A 306 19.42 2.40 -4.69
N ASP A 307 19.89 3.28 -3.80
CA ASP A 307 20.73 2.91 -2.68
C ASP A 307 19.90 2.30 -1.56
N VAL A 308 20.19 1.05 -1.23
CA VAL A 308 19.49 0.30 -0.18
C VAL A 308 19.74 0.95 1.18
N ARG A 309 18.68 1.16 1.94
CA ARG A 309 18.73 1.73 3.31
C ARG A 309 18.28 0.72 4.35
N ALA A 310 17.21 0.00 4.09
CA ALA A 310 16.59 -0.86 5.08
C ALA A 310 15.87 -2.05 4.47
N ALA A 311 15.62 -3.05 5.30
CA ALA A 311 14.58 -4.05 5.08
C ALA A 311 13.32 -3.64 5.86
N ALA A 312 12.14 -3.94 5.33
CA ALA A 312 10.89 -3.58 5.98
C ALA A 312 9.74 -4.55 5.70
N ASP A 313 8.75 -4.56 6.57
CA ASP A 313 7.46 -5.18 6.29
C ASP A 313 6.77 -4.45 5.12
N PRO A 314 6.12 -5.17 4.18
CA PRO A 314 5.42 -4.55 3.05
C PRO A 314 4.34 -3.52 3.41
N LEU A 315 3.81 -3.59 4.64
CA LEU A 315 2.82 -2.66 5.18
C LEU A 315 3.38 -1.72 6.25
N GLY A 316 4.69 -1.79 6.57
CA GLY A 316 5.34 -0.89 7.51
C GLY A 316 5.31 -1.33 8.98
N ARG A 317 4.95 -2.58 9.31
CA ARG A 317 4.84 -3.07 10.69
C ARG A 317 6.17 -3.21 11.40
N TRP A 318 7.23 -3.47 10.66
CA TRP A 318 8.59 -3.52 11.17
C TRP A 318 9.58 -2.95 10.15
N TRP A 319 10.78 -2.57 10.66
CA TRP A 319 11.82 -1.92 9.90
C TRP A 319 13.19 -2.28 10.45
N GLU A 320 14.18 -2.50 9.59
CA GLU A 320 15.54 -2.88 9.95
C GLU A 320 16.54 -2.10 9.10
N TRP A 321 17.32 -1.22 9.77
CA TRP A 321 18.36 -0.44 9.10
C TRP A 321 19.53 -1.34 8.69
N ARG A 322 19.99 -1.16 7.47
CA ARG A 322 21.10 -1.93 6.90
C ARG A 322 22.33 -1.04 6.73
N THR A 323 23.02 -0.69 7.85
CA THR A 323 24.27 0.09 7.85
C THR A 323 25.41 -0.64 7.16
N ASP A 324 25.45 -1.98 7.19
CA ASP A 324 26.51 -2.81 6.65
C ASP A 324 26.57 -2.84 5.12
N VAL A 325 25.54 -2.32 4.48
CA VAL A 325 25.45 -2.26 3.01
C VAL A 325 26.55 -1.38 2.40
N ARG A 326 27.13 -0.44 3.19
CA ARG A 326 28.31 0.35 2.79
C ARG A 326 29.63 -0.43 2.91
N ALA A 327 29.70 -1.51 3.67
CA ALA A 327 30.89 -2.27 3.91
C ALA A 327 31.22 -3.33 2.83
N TYR A 328 30.27 -3.63 1.96
CA TYR A 328 30.44 -4.62 0.88
C TYR A 328 30.70 -3.98 -0.50
N ALA A 329 30.83 -2.67 -0.58
CA ALA A 329 31.17 -1.94 -1.80
C ALA A 329 32.68 -1.58 -1.83
N SER A 330 33.56 -2.59 -1.66
CA SER A 330 35.00 -2.46 -1.85
C SER A 330 35.51 -3.43 -2.90
#